data_6dd09440fce5c7a201fc6c6f611691c9
#
_entry.id   6dd09440fce5c7a201fc6c6f611691c9
#
_cell.length_a   1.000
_cell.length_b   1.000
_cell.length_c   1.000
_cell.angle_alpha   90.00
_cell.angle_beta   90.00
_cell.angle_gamma   90.00
#
_symmetry.space_group_name_H-M   'P 1'
#
loop_
_entity.id
_entity.type
_entity.pdbx_description
1 polymer ?
#
loop_
_entity_poly.entity_id
_entity_poly.type
_entity_poly.pdbx_seq_one_letter_code
_entity_poly.pdbx_strand_id
1 'polypeptide(L)'
;MKKIYNILLSFVFAGCLLGSCDYLDIVPNETANEEDAFASEQAALNYLYSCYSFMPAYQNSHTFIGYAGDEIVSCFNGEPIKLYFQGGYTSGNIGNVDATYSNMYKGIRQCYLLKKNIASVPGLSDDKINDFANQADFLIAYYHSVLMQHYGPIILVKELPDMNTPYDKMAARSPYDECVDWVSEQFRIVSEKLPTERMGSSYGLATSVAAKALRARLLLYAASPLFNGNSEYYSDFANNDGTLLMSQTSVSYTHLRAHETGRNLV
;
A
#
# COMPACT_ATOMS: atom_id res chain seq x y z
N MET A 1 -24.50 67.00 -30.20
CA MET A 1 -23.25 66.64 -29.52
C MET A 1 -23.39 65.66 -28.35
N LYS A 2 -24.33 65.86 -27.40
CA LYS A 2 -24.54 64.92 -26.24
C LYS A 2 -24.87 63.45 -26.62
N LYS A 3 -25.64 63.21 -27.71
CA LYS A 3 -25.97 61.82 -28.14
C LYS A 3 -24.75 61.05 -28.69
N ILE A 4 -23.84 61.70 -29.39
CA ILE A 4 -22.66 61.13 -29.94
C ILE A 4 -21.67 60.77 -28.81
N TYR A 5 -21.59 61.61 -27.78
CA TYR A 5 -20.76 61.38 -26.60
C TYR A 5 -21.20 60.14 -25.81
N ASN A 6 -22.52 59.96 -25.62
CA ASN A 6 -23.09 58.85 -24.94
C ASN A 6 -22.87 57.49 -25.71
N ILE A 7 -22.95 57.57 -27.05
CA ILE A 7 -22.68 56.38 -27.88
C ILE A 7 -21.17 55.98 -27.82
N LEU A 8 -20.26 56.94 -27.84
CA LEU A 8 -18.83 56.70 -27.69
C LEU A 8 -18.49 56.14 -26.30
N LEU A 9 -19.13 56.70 -25.25
CA LEU A 9 -18.91 56.19 -23.87
C LEU A 9 -19.42 54.77 -23.68
N SER A 10 -20.55 54.40 -24.31
CA SER A 10 -21.05 53.01 -24.30
C SER A 10 -20.16 52.05 -25.04
N PHE A 11 -19.51 52.46 -26.11
CA PHE A 11 -18.58 51.62 -26.87
C PHE A 11 -17.29 51.37 -26.11
N VAL A 12 -16.76 52.36 -25.38
CA VAL A 12 -15.58 52.25 -24.53
C VAL A 12 -15.88 51.33 -23.34
N PHE A 13 -17.06 51.42 -22.73
CA PHE A 13 -17.49 50.59 -21.61
C PHE A 13 -17.69 49.12 -22.05
N ALA A 14 -18.25 48.88 -23.24
CA ALA A 14 -18.39 47.53 -23.81
C ALA A 14 -17.04 46.89 -24.16
N GLY A 15 -16.05 47.70 -24.61
CA GLY A 15 -14.67 47.22 -24.90
C GLY A 15 -13.91 46.78 -23.66
N CYS A 16 -14.15 47.38 -22.51
CA CYS A 16 -13.53 47.01 -21.23
C CYS A 16 -14.06 45.67 -20.65
N LEU A 17 -15.26 45.22 -21.10
CA LEU A 17 -15.85 43.95 -20.63
C LEU A 17 -15.34 42.73 -21.41
N LEU A 18 -14.67 42.90 -22.52
CA LEU A 18 -14.15 41.79 -23.34
C LEU A 18 -12.71 41.40 -23.03
N GLY A 19 -12.04 42.10 -22.12
CA GLY A 19 -10.65 41.81 -21.73
C GLY A 19 -10.47 40.88 -20.50
N SER A 20 -11.56 40.27 -19.98
CA SER A 20 -11.56 39.55 -18.70
C SER A 20 -11.46 38.03 -18.82
N CYS A 21 -11.00 37.47 -19.94
CA CYS A 21 -10.99 36.00 -20.10
C CYS A 21 -9.67 35.30 -19.76
N ASP A 22 -8.60 36.07 -19.45
CA ASP A 22 -7.30 35.43 -19.18
C ASP A 22 -7.00 35.16 -17.68
N TYR A 23 -7.88 35.64 -16.79
CA TYR A 23 -7.71 35.46 -15.34
C TYR A 23 -8.22 34.10 -14.82
N LEU A 24 -9.01 33.39 -15.61
CA LEU A 24 -9.57 32.08 -15.22
C LEU A 24 -8.73 30.87 -15.71
N ASP A 25 -7.71 31.11 -16.51
CA ASP A 25 -6.79 30.06 -17.01
C ASP A 25 -5.52 29.93 -16.16
N ILE A 26 -5.50 30.55 -14.97
CA ILE A 26 -4.51 30.16 -13.95
C ILE A 26 -5.00 28.82 -13.38
N VAL A 27 -4.67 27.74 -14.05
CA VAL A 27 -4.63 26.42 -13.40
C VAL A 27 -3.77 26.61 -12.15
N PRO A 28 -4.32 26.40 -10.93
CA PRO A 28 -3.49 26.47 -9.74
C PRO A 28 -2.32 25.53 -9.95
N ASN A 29 -1.10 26.04 -9.88
CA ASN A 29 0.14 25.27 -9.97
C ASN A 29 0.34 24.38 -8.72
N GLU A 30 -0.77 24.02 -8.05
CA GLU A 30 -0.82 23.28 -6.78
C GLU A 30 -1.12 21.79 -6.95
N THR A 31 -1.31 21.29 -8.15
CA THR A 31 -1.18 19.86 -8.38
C THR A 31 0.31 19.54 -8.44
N ALA A 32 0.86 19.11 -7.31
CA ALA A 32 2.24 18.61 -7.25
C ALA A 32 2.43 17.57 -8.35
N ASN A 33 3.21 17.91 -9.36
CA ASN A 33 3.57 17.02 -10.45
C ASN A 33 4.52 15.93 -9.93
N GLU A 34 4.57 14.78 -10.61
CA GLU A 34 5.54 13.72 -10.30
C GLU A 34 6.98 14.28 -10.29
N GLU A 35 7.29 15.24 -11.18
CA GLU A 35 8.58 15.92 -11.25
C GLU A 35 8.90 16.73 -9.98
N ASP A 36 7.94 17.44 -9.40
CA ASP A 36 8.13 18.23 -8.18
C ASP A 36 8.44 17.34 -6.97
N ALA A 37 7.87 16.14 -6.92
CA ALA A 37 8.09 15.17 -5.86
C ALA A 37 9.52 14.62 -5.81
N PHE A 38 10.28 14.74 -6.92
CA PHE A 38 11.65 14.26 -7.05
C PHE A 38 12.65 15.38 -7.41
N ALA A 39 12.25 16.65 -7.26
CA ALA A 39 13.07 17.82 -7.58
C ALA A 39 14.26 18.02 -6.60
N SER A 40 14.20 17.43 -5.41
CA SER A 40 15.25 17.55 -4.38
C SER A 40 15.26 16.34 -3.43
N GLU A 41 16.36 16.19 -2.68
CA GLU A 41 16.45 15.19 -1.62
C GLU A 41 15.30 15.29 -0.60
N GLN A 42 14.95 16.51 -0.16
CA GLN A 42 13.88 16.72 0.81
C GLN A 42 12.52 16.34 0.23
N ALA A 43 12.26 16.64 -1.03
CA ALA A 43 11.03 16.24 -1.71
C ALA A 43 10.93 14.71 -1.80
N ALA A 44 12.00 14.03 -2.21
CA ALA A 44 12.08 12.58 -2.26
C ALA A 44 11.90 11.93 -0.87
N LEU A 45 12.46 12.52 0.18
CA LEU A 45 12.26 12.07 1.56
C LEU A 45 10.79 12.21 1.99
N ASN A 46 10.15 13.32 1.67
CA ASN A 46 8.72 13.53 1.94
C ASN A 46 7.87 12.52 1.17
N TYR A 47 8.28 12.20 -0.07
CA TYR A 47 7.60 11.16 -0.85
C TYR A 47 7.76 9.77 -0.22
N LEU A 48 8.93 9.42 0.29
CA LEU A 48 9.15 8.19 1.06
C LEU A 48 8.23 8.15 2.29
N TYR A 49 8.11 9.26 3.03
CA TYR A 49 7.18 9.32 4.18
C TYR A 49 5.72 9.17 3.75
N SER A 50 5.35 9.67 2.57
CA SER A 50 4.01 9.41 2.03
C SER A 50 3.80 7.92 1.72
N CYS A 51 4.83 7.20 1.28
CA CYS A 51 4.75 5.74 1.17
C CYS A 51 4.47 5.07 2.52
N TYR A 52 5.11 5.52 3.60
CA TYR A 52 4.85 5.01 4.96
C TYR A 52 3.45 5.35 5.49
N SER A 53 2.85 6.44 5.04
CA SER A 53 1.53 6.90 5.55
C SER A 53 0.38 5.93 5.27
N PHE A 54 0.55 4.99 4.35
CA PHE A 54 -0.42 3.93 4.09
C PHE A 54 -0.37 2.79 5.10
N MET A 55 0.62 2.75 6.00
CA MET A 55 0.67 1.72 7.06
C MET A 55 -0.58 1.82 7.95
N PRO A 56 -1.24 0.69 8.26
CA PRO A 56 -2.39 0.69 9.13
C PRO A 56 -2.04 1.29 10.50
N ALA A 57 -2.84 2.26 10.95
CA ALA A 57 -2.71 2.83 12.29
C ALA A 57 -3.39 1.90 13.30
N TYR A 58 -2.67 0.94 13.84
CA TYR A 58 -3.20 -0.07 14.78
C TYR A 58 -3.76 0.51 16.08
N GLN A 59 -3.39 1.73 16.45
CA GLN A 59 -4.02 2.44 17.56
C GLN A 59 -5.41 3.00 17.20
N ASN A 60 -5.82 2.91 15.95
CA ASN A 60 -7.11 3.42 15.51
C ASN A 60 -8.12 2.28 15.56
N SER A 61 -9.11 2.39 16.48
CA SER A 61 -10.13 1.38 16.72
C SER A 61 -10.89 0.94 15.45
N HIS A 62 -11.00 1.85 14.47
CA HIS A 62 -11.74 1.58 13.23
C HIS A 62 -11.07 0.54 12.30
N THR A 63 -9.76 0.32 12.44
CA THR A 63 -8.98 -0.55 11.54
C THR A 63 -8.23 -1.66 12.27
N PHE A 64 -8.30 -1.69 13.60
CA PHE A 64 -7.57 -2.68 14.38
C PHE A 64 -8.28 -4.03 14.36
N ILE A 65 -7.79 -4.95 13.54
CA ILE A 65 -8.38 -6.30 13.38
C ILE A 65 -8.43 -7.10 14.68
N GLY A 66 -7.61 -6.76 15.68
CA GLY A 66 -7.67 -7.36 17.02
C GLY A 66 -9.02 -7.23 17.71
N TYR A 67 -9.81 -6.21 17.34
CA TYR A 67 -11.19 -6.09 17.83
C TYR A 67 -12.16 -7.08 17.16
N ALA A 68 -11.74 -7.84 16.18
CA ALA A 68 -12.55 -8.89 15.58
C ALA A 68 -12.45 -10.23 16.34
N GLY A 69 -11.54 -10.35 17.31
CA GLY A 69 -11.42 -11.49 18.22
C GLY A 69 -12.31 -11.34 19.45
N ASP A 70 -12.25 -12.29 20.36
CA ASP A 70 -12.98 -12.33 21.63
C ASP A 70 -12.16 -11.77 22.81
N GLU A 71 -10.91 -11.41 22.58
CA GLU A 71 -9.97 -10.94 23.61
C GLU A 71 -10.14 -9.47 23.97
N ILE A 72 -10.62 -8.66 23.01
CA ILE A 72 -10.76 -7.20 23.15
C ILE A 72 -12.12 -6.76 22.62
N VAL A 73 -12.86 -6.01 23.45
CA VAL A 73 -14.15 -5.41 23.06
C VAL A 73 -14.06 -3.90 23.14
N SER A 74 -14.42 -3.21 22.05
CA SER A 74 -14.54 -1.75 22.06
C SER A 74 -15.74 -1.31 22.93
N CYS A 75 -15.48 -0.36 23.84
CA CYS A 75 -16.53 0.26 24.66
C CYS A 75 -17.32 1.34 23.90
N PHE A 76 -16.84 1.78 22.71
CA PHE A 76 -17.49 2.81 21.92
C PHE A 76 -18.64 2.24 21.10
N ASN A 77 -19.77 2.94 21.07
CA ASN A 77 -20.89 2.60 20.20
C ASN A 77 -20.62 3.10 18.76
N GLY A 78 -21.08 2.34 17.76
CA GLY A 78 -20.93 2.73 16.36
C GLY A 78 -19.57 2.42 15.72
N GLU A 79 -18.68 1.70 16.40
CA GLU A 79 -17.42 1.20 15.84
C GLU A 79 -17.68 0.22 14.69
N PRO A 80 -17.21 0.49 13.46
CA PRO A 80 -17.43 -0.39 12.31
C PRO A 80 -16.95 -1.82 12.54
N ILE A 81 -15.89 -2.00 13.35
CA ILE A 81 -15.32 -3.31 13.67
C ILE A 81 -16.31 -4.21 14.44
N LYS A 82 -17.30 -3.64 15.14
CA LYS A 82 -18.37 -4.43 15.81
C LYS A 82 -19.19 -5.27 14.85
N LEU A 83 -19.16 -4.93 13.56
CA LEU A 83 -19.80 -5.70 12.52
C LEU A 83 -19.37 -7.18 12.52
N TYR A 84 -18.10 -7.44 12.84
CA TYR A 84 -17.56 -8.80 12.93
C TYR A 84 -18.17 -9.57 14.11
N PHE A 85 -18.19 -8.98 15.31
CA PHE A 85 -18.75 -9.62 16.50
C PHE A 85 -20.25 -9.87 16.40
N GLN A 86 -20.96 -8.97 15.72
CA GLN A 86 -22.40 -9.02 15.61
C GLN A 86 -22.89 -9.93 14.48
N GLY A 87 -21.96 -10.57 13.74
CA GLY A 87 -22.30 -11.38 12.57
C GLY A 87 -22.89 -10.58 11.41
N GLY A 88 -22.71 -9.25 11.42
CA GLY A 88 -23.22 -8.36 10.40
C GLY A 88 -22.29 -8.18 9.19
N TYR A 89 -21.09 -8.78 9.23
CA TYR A 89 -20.13 -8.73 8.13
C TYR A 89 -20.58 -9.66 7.00
N THR A 90 -20.88 -9.07 5.84
CA THR A 90 -21.35 -9.80 4.66
C THR A 90 -20.74 -9.20 3.41
N SER A 91 -20.83 -9.88 2.26
CA SER A 91 -20.37 -9.34 0.97
C SER A 91 -21.04 -8.02 0.55
N GLY A 92 -22.22 -7.73 1.07
CA GLY A 92 -22.94 -6.45 0.86
C GLY A 92 -22.70 -5.41 1.97
N ASN A 93 -22.04 -5.79 3.07
CA ASN A 93 -21.78 -4.92 4.22
C ASN A 93 -20.40 -5.26 4.80
N ILE A 94 -19.36 -4.75 4.16
CA ILE A 94 -17.95 -5.02 4.49
C ILE A 94 -17.34 -3.98 5.44
N GLY A 95 -18.10 -2.96 5.82
CA GLY A 95 -17.61 -1.89 6.69
C GLY A 95 -16.39 -1.16 6.10
N ASN A 96 -15.41 -0.84 6.96
CA ASN A 96 -14.17 -0.15 6.55
C ASN A 96 -13.06 -1.08 6.02
N VAL A 97 -13.31 -2.38 5.87
CA VAL A 97 -12.32 -3.34 5.35
C VAL A 97 -11.95 -3.02 3.91
N ASP A 98 -12.88 -2.49 3.14
CA ASP A 98 -12.66 -2.01 1.76
C ASP A 98 -11.56 -0.94 1.69
N ALA A 99 -11.54 0.00 2.64
CA ALA A 99 -10.48 1.01 2.71
C ALA A 99 -9.08 0.40 2.89
N THR A 100 -8.95 -0.69 3.64
CA THR A 100 -7.68 -1.40 3.80
C THR A 100 -7.19 -1.96 2.46
N TYR A 101 -8.07 -2.64 1.71
CA TYR A 101 -7.72 -3.19 0.40
C TYR A 101 -7.17 -2.11 -0.54
N SER A 102 -7.94 -1.05 -0.75
CA SER A 102 -7.57 0.03 -1.66
C SER A 102 -6.32 0.79 -1.20
N ASN A 103 -6.16 1.03 0.10
CA ASN A 103 -5.02 1.75 0.66
C ASN A 103 -3.72 0.96 0.52
N MET A 104 -3.74 -0.36 0.74
CA MET A 104 -2.54 -1.18 0.58
C MET A 104 -2.06 -1.18 -0.87
N TYR A 105 -2.95 -1.33 -1.85
CA TYR A 105 -2.57 -1.27 -3.27
C TYR A 105 -2.12 0.12 -3.72
N LYS A 106 -2.71 1.19 -3.16
CA LYS A 106 -2.20 2.56 -3.37
C LYS A 106 -0.78 2.71 -2.81
N GLY A 107 -0.53 2.21 -1.61
CA GLY A 107 0.80 2.22 -1.00
C GLY A 107 1.83 1.45 -1.83
N ILE A 108 1.49 0.27 -2.34
CA ILE A 108 2.34 -0.53 -3.24
C ILE A 108 2.69 0.28 -4.49
N ARG A 109 1.69 0.90 -5.14
CA ARG A 109 1.93 1.74 -6.31
C ARG A 109 2.84 2.93 -6.00
N GLN A 110 2.64 3.62 -4.88
CA GLN A 110 3.49 4.74 -4.48
C GLN A 110 4.95 4.30 -4.28
N CYS A 111 5.17 3.14 -3.68
CA CYS A 111 6.50 2.57 -3.52
C CYS A 111 7.17 2.26 -4.87
N TYR A 112 6.44 1.73 -5.84
CA TYR A 112 6.98 1.51 -7.18
C TYR A 112 7.29 2.82 -7.93
N LEU A 113 6.48 3.87 -7.74
CA LEU A 113 6.77 5.21 -8.30
C LEU A 113 8.02 5.81 -7.66
N LEU A 114 8.20 5.67 -6.34
CA LEU A 114 9.44 6.06 -5.67
C LEU A 114 10.65 5.35 -6.30
N LYS A 115 10.60 4.03 -6.44
CA LYS A 115 11.70 3.25 -7.04
C LYS A 115 12.00 3.66 -8.47
N LYS A 116 10.99 3.98 -9.26
CA LYS A 116 11.14 4.42 -10.64
C LYS A 116 11.90 5.74 -10.73
N ASN A 117 11.63 6.68 -9.83
CA ASN A 117 12.07 8.06 -9.95
C ASN A 117 13.24 8.44 -9.03
N ILE A 118 13.56 7.65 -8.01
CA ILE A 118 14.55 8.02 -6.98
C ILE A 118 15.94 8.27 -7.54
N ALA A 119 16.32 7.58 -8.61
CA ALA A 119 17.62 7.75 -9.25
C ALA A 119 17.73 9.07 -10.05
N SER A 120 16.62 9.75 -10.36
CA SER A 120 16.61 11.03 -11.06
C SER A 120 16.75 12.25 -10.13
N VAL A 121 16.74 12.06 -8.81
CA VAL A 121 16.82 13.14 -7.83
C VAL A 121 18.19 13.80 -7.88
N PRO A 122 18.28 15.13 -8.16
CA PRO A 122 19.55 15.81 -8.29
C PRO A 122 20.39 15.79 -6.99
N GLY A 123 21.65 15.39 -7.10
CA GLY A 123 22.59 15.42 -5.97
C GLY A 123 22.38 14.36 -4.91
N LEU A 124 21.46 13.42 -5.10
CA LEU A 124 21.28 12.31 -4.17
C LEU A 124 22.41 11.29 -4.34
N SER A 125 23.02 10.86 -3.23
CA SER A 125 24.08 9.85 -3.28
C SER A 125 23.51 8.45 -3.54
N ASP A 126 24.33 7.57 -4.13
CA ASP A 126 23.96 6.18 -4.41
C ASP A 126 23.52 5.44 -3.15
N ASP A 127 24.14 5.70 -1.99
CA ASP A 127 23.76 5.10 -0.72
C ASP A 127 22.33 5.49 -0.31
N LYS A 128 21.95 6.77 -0.50
CA LYS A 128 20.58 7.23 -0.21
C LYS A 128 19.58 6.71 -1.22
N ILE A 129 19.94 6.67 -2.51
CA ILE A 129 19.12 6.06 -3.56
C ILE A 129 18.80 4.61 -3.19
N ASN A 130 19.84 3.84 -2.84
CA ASN A 130 19.68 2.44 -2.43
C ASN A 130 18.88 2.30 -1.14
N ASP A 131 19.11 3.14 -0.14
CA ASP A 131 18.36 3.07 1.11
C ASP A 131 16.85 3.36 0.89
N PHE A 132 16.50 4.39 0.11
CA PHE A 132 15.11 4.72 -0.19
C PHE A 132 14.43 3.61 -1.00
N ALA A 133 15.13 3.05 -1.99
CA ALA A 133 14.62 1.94 -2.77
C ALA A 133 14.40 0.67 -1.91
N ASN A 134 15.34 0.36 -1.00
CA ASN A 134 15.20 -0.78 -0.10
C ASN A 134 14.08 -0.59 0.93
N GLN A 135 13.84 0.64 1.39
CA GLN A 135 12.68 0.95 2.24
C GLN A 135 11.36 0.78 1.46
N ALA A 136 11.32 1.19 0.19
CA ALA A 136 10.16 0.96 -0.67
C ALA A 136 9.90 -0.54 -0.89
N ASP A 137 10.94 -1.35 -1.10
CA ASP A 137 10.83 -2.81 -1.22
C ASP A 137 10.29 -3.45 0.07
N PHE A 138 10.74 -2.97 1.24
CA PHE A 138 10.20 -3.39 2.51
C PHE A 138 8.71 -3.08 2.62
N LEU A 139 8.29 -1.87 2.26
CA LEU A 139 6.88 -1.45 2.31
C LEU A 139 6.01 -2.24 1.34
N ILE A 140 6.51 -2.53 0.13
CA ILE A 140 5.82 -3.41 -0.83
C ILE A 140 5.55 -4.78 -0.21
N ALA A 141 6.56 -5.42 0.38
CA ALA A 141 6.39 -6.70 1.05
C ALA A 141 5.42 -6.61 2.24
N TYR A 142 5.53 -5.54 3.04
CA TYR A 142 4.66 -5.29 4.17
C TYR A 142 3.19 -5.14 3.77
N TYR A 143 2.89 -4.32 2.75
CA TYR A 143 1.52 -4.12 2.29
C TYR A 143 0.90 -5.38 1.70
N HIS A 144 1.66 -6.18 0.96
CA HIS A 144 1.19 -7.50 0.53
C HIS A 144 0.93 -8.42 1.71
N SER A 145 1.79 -8.42 2.74
CA SER A 145 1.55 -9.24 3.94
C SER A 145 0.29 -8.83 4.71
N VAL A 146 -0.01 -7.53 4.78
CA VAL A 146 -1.26 -7.02 5.36
C VAL A 146 -2.47 -7.47 4.54
N LEU A 147 -2.40 -7.35 3.20
CA LEU A 147 -3.45 -7.86 2.31
C LEU A 147 -3.70 -9.35 2.53
N MET A 148 -2.66 -10.16 2.63
CA MET A 148 -2.79 -11.60 2.87
C MET A 148 -3.46 -11.92 4.21
N GLN A 149 -3.16 -11.16 5.26
CA GLN A 149 -3.80 -11.33 6.57
C GLN A 149 -5.31 -11.05 6.53
N HIS A 150 -5.77 -10.12 5.71
CA HIS A 150 -7.16 -9.70 5.64
C HIS A 150 -7.97 -10.48 4.59
N TYR A 151 -7.35 -10.87 3.49
CA TYR A 151 -8.05 -11.38 2.30
C TYR A 151 -7.58 -12.76 1.82
N GLY A 152 -6.56 -13.35 2.45
CA GLY A 152 -5.96 -14.62 2.02
C GLY A 152 -5.21 -14.49 0.69
N PRO A 153 -5.62 -15.22 -0.38
CA PRO A 153 -5.07 -15.08 -1.72
C PRO A 153 -5.31 -13.68 -2.29
N ILE A 154 -4.27 -13.06 -2.83
CA ILE A 154 -4.28 -11.67 -3.30
C ILE A 154 -3.73 -11.54 -4.72
N ILE A 155 -3.90 -10.39 -5.33
CA ILE A 155 -3.20 -10.02 -6.55
C ILE A 155 -1.78 -9.60 -6.18
N LEU A 156 -0.77 -10.35 -6.64
CA LEU A 156 0.63 -9.97 -6.49
C LEU A 156 1.01 -8.89 -7.50
N VAL A 157 1.40 -7.72 -6.99
CA VAL A 157 1.90 -6.61 -7.80
C VAL A 157 3.43 -6.64 -7.73
N LYS A 158 4.06 -7.17 -8.79
CA LYS A 158 5.52 -7.41 -8.85
C LYS A 158 6.28 -6.27 -9.55
N GLU A 159 5.55 -5.34 -10.18
CA GLU A 159 6.09 -4.17 -10.89
C GLU A 159 5.09 -3.01 -10.87
N LEU A 160 5.50 -1.84 -11.35
CA LEU A 160 4.62 -0.68 -11.44
C LEU A 160 3.43 -0.96 -12.37
N PRO A 161 2.17 -0.95 -11.86
CA PRO A 161 1.01 -1.24 -12.69
C PRO A 161 0.77 -0.15 -13.74
N ASP A 162 0.51 -0.57 -14.98
CA ASP A 162 -0.01 0.35 -16.01
C ASP A 162 -1.48 0.68 -15.71
N MET A 163 -1.77 1.96 -15.53
CA MET A 163 -3.11 2.46 -15.24
C MET A 163 -4.09 2.32 -16.43
N ASN A 164 -3.56 2.09 -17.63
CA ASN A 164 -4.35 1.92 -18.84
C ASN A 164 -4.64 0.44 -19.14
N THR A 165 -4.25 -0.47 -18.25
CA THR A 165 -4.54 -1.91 -18.44
C THR A 165 -6.04 -2.13 -18.51
N PRO A 166 -6.58 -2.70 -19.63
CA PRO A 166 -7.99 -3.04 -19.73
C PRO A 166 -8.42 -4.02 -18.64
N TYR A 167 -9.68 -3.92 -18.21
CA TYR A 167 -10.22 -4.72 -17.11
C TYR A 167 -10.07 -6.24 -17.34
N ASP A 168 -10.26 -6.71 -18.56
CA ASP A 168 -10.12 -8.11 -18.96
C ASP A 168 -8.68 -8.63 -18.97
N LYS A 169 -7.70 -7.72 -18.85
CA LYS A 169 -6.26 -8.04 -18.77
C LYS A 169 -5.68 -7.79 -17.39
N MET A 170 -6.50 -7.37 -16.43
CA MET A 170 -6.04 -7.23 -15.05
C MET A 170 -5.66 -8.59 -14.47
N ALA A 171 -4.61 -8.61 -13.64
CA ALA A 171 -4.15 -9.83 -12.99
C ALA A 171 -5.24 -10.38 -12.05
N ALA A 172 -5.44 -11.69 -12.09
CA ALA A 172 -6.24 -12.40 -11.11
C ALA A 172 -5.48 -12.59 -9.79
N ARG A 173 -6.16 -13.08 -8.75
CA ARG A 173 -5.51 -13.45 -7.50
C ARG A 173 -4.55 -14.62 -7.74
N SER A 174 -3.36 -14.54 -7.14
CA SER A 174 -2.42 -15.66 -7.11
C SER A 174 -2.79 -16.67 -6.02
N PRO A 175 -2.48 -17.96 -6.19
CA PRO A 175 -2.57 -18.94 -5.13
C PRO A 175 -1.86 -18.48 -3.86
N TYR A 176 -2.42 -18.84 -2.70
CA TYR A 176 -1.92 -18.37 -1.40
C TYR A 176 -0.46 -18.75 -1.18
N ASP A 177 -0.06 -19.98 -1.52
CA ASP A 177 1.31 -20.43 -1.37
C ASP A 177 2.29 -19.63 -2.23
N GLU A 178 1.90 -19.28 -3.48
CA GLU A 178 2.69 -18.36 -4.32
C GLU A 178 2.83 -16.98 -3.67
N CYS A 179 1.75 -16.48 -3.05
CA CYS A 179 1.81 -15.21 -2.32
C CYS A 179 2.78 -15.29 -1.14
N VAL A 180 2.74 -16.38 -0.35
CA VAL A 180 3.64 -16.61 0.79
C VAL A 180 5.09 -16.64 0.33
N ASP A 181 5.39 -17.43 -0.69
CA ASP A 181 6.74 -17.60 -1.19
C ASP A 181 7.31 -16.27 -1.69
N TRP A 182 6.54 -15.55 -2.50
CA TRP A 182 7.00 -14.28 -3.04
C TRP A 182 7.21 -13.22 -1.95
N VAL A 183 6.27 -13.02 -1.05
CA VAL A 183 6.37 -12.01 0.01
C VAL A 183 7.49 -12.37 1.01
N SER A 184 7.60 -13.65 1.36
CA SER A 184 8.69 -14.16 2.21
C SER A 184 10.06 -13.90 1.58
N GLU A 185 10.20 -14.14 0.27
CA GLU A 185 11.44 -13.87 -0.44
C GLU A 185 11.75 -12.36 -0.52
N GLN A 186 10.74 -11.49 -0.72
CA GLN A 186 10.96 -10.04 -0.67
C GLN A 186 11.49 -9.61 0.71
N PHE A 187 10.89 -10.09 1.80
CA PHE A 187 11.41 -9.80 3.15
C PHE A 187 12.83 -10.32 3.36
N ARG A 188 13.18 -11.50 2.83
CA ARG A 188 14.54 -12.05 2.90
C ARG A 188 15.53 -11.12 2.20
N ILE A 189 15.27 -10.78 0.95
CA ILE A 189 16.13 -9.92 0.13
C ILE A 189 16.35 -8.55 0.81
N VAL A 190 15.29 -7.90 1.25
CA VAL A 190 15.39 -6.56 1.84
C VAL A 190 16.04 -6.61 3.23
N SER A 191 15.93 -7.72 3.97
CA SER A 191 16.59 -7.88 5.25
C SER A 191 18.13 -7.92 5.16
N GLU A 192 18.67 -8.25 4.00
CA GLU A 192 20.12 -8.25 3.75
C GLU A 192 20.65 -6.86 3.34
N LYS A 193 19.76 -5.96 2.95
CA LYS A 193 20.09 -4.64 2.40
C LYS A 193 19.83 -3.49 3.37
N LEU A 194 18.87 -3.66 4.28
CA LEU A 194 18.53 -2.64 5.26
C LEU A 194 19.51 -2.65 6.46
N PRO A 195 19.73 -1.50 7.11
CA PRO A 195 20.51 -1.44 8.35
C PRO A 195 19.79 -2.20 9.48
N THR A 196 20.55 -2.70 10.46
CA THR A 196 20.01 -3.40 11.63
C THR A 196 19.26 -2.47 12.57
N GLU A 197 19.71 -1.22 12.66
CA GLU A 197 19.13 -0.19 13.52
C GLU A 197 19.10 1.17 12.81
N ARG A 198 18.23 2.06 13.28
CA ARG A 198 18.14 3.45 12.83
C ARG A 198 18.02 4.38 14.04
N MET A 199 18.70 5.51 13.97
CA MET A 199 18.80 6.47 15.06
C MET A 199 18.35 7.87 14.64
N GLY A 200 18.08 8.73 15.61
CA GLY A 200 17.73 10.14 15.36
C GLY A 200 16.45 10.30 14.53
N SER A 201 16.51 11.11 13.47
CA SER A 201 15.37 11.38 12.58
C SER A 201 14.92 10.18 11.76
N SER A 202 15.75 9.14 11.65
CA SER A 202 15.41 7.90 10.93
C SER A 202 14.79 6.83 11.84
N TYR A 203 14.62 7.11 13.13
CA TYR A 203 14.01 6.18 14.08
C TYR A 203 12.58 5.84 13.63
N GLY A 204 12.24 4.55 13.65
CA GLY A 204 10.92 4.07 13.20
C GLY A 204 10.81 3.68 11.72
N LEU A 205 11.82 4.01 10.89
CA LEU A 205 11.88 3.54 9.51
C LEU A 205 12.32 2.07 9.43
N ALA A 206 12.12 1.44 8.26
CA ALA A 206 12.39 0.03 8.03
C ALA A 206 13.81 -0.40 8.37
N THR A 207 13.95 -1.52 9.07
CA THR A 207 15.22 -2.15 9.44
C THR A 207 15.27 -3.60 9.02
N SER A 208 16.47 -4.17 8.95
CA SER A 208 16.73 -5.60 8.74
C SER A 208 15.99 -6.47 9.77
N VAL A 209 16.01 -6.06 11.04
CA VAL A 209 15.35 -6.78 12.14
C VAL A 209 13.83 -6.79 11.94
N ALA A 210 13.24 -5.66 11.55
CA ALA A 210 11.80 -5.58 11.26
C ALA A 210 11.42 -6.49 10.08
N ALA A 211 12.22 -6.53 9.01
CA ALA A 211 11.97 -7.40 7.86
C ALA A 211 12.01 -8.90 8.25
N LYS A 212 13.00 -9.31 9.04
CA LYS A 212 13.11 -10.69 9.55
C LYS A 212 11.94 -11.07 10.45
N ALA A 213 11.53 -10.18 11.35
CA ALA A 213 10.40 -10.41 12.25
C ALA A 213 9.08 -10.55 11.48
N LEU A 214 8.83 -9.69 10.48
CA LEU A 214 7.64 -9.77 9.64
C LEU A 214 7.63 -11.02 8.77
N ARG A 215 8.79 -11.43 8.23
CA ARG A 215 8.94 -12.70 7.52
C ARG A 215 8.55 -13.88 8.41
N ALA A 216 9.10 -13.94 9.62
CA ALA A 216 8.79 -15.01 10.56
C ALA A 216 7.30 -15.05 10.91
N ARG A 217 6.67 -13.87 11.11
CA ARG A 217 5.23 -13.75 11.36
C ARG A 217 4.39 -14.24 10.18
N LEU A 218 4.76 -13.87 8.94
CA LEU A 218 4.09 -14.34 7.73
C LEU A 218 4.10 -15.87 7.63
N LEU A 219 5.27 -16.48 7.79
CA LEU A 219 5.44 -17.94 7.71
C LEU A 219 4.69 -18.67 8.82
N LEU A 220 4.68 -18.11 10.04
CA LEU A 220 3.89 -18.64 11.14
C LEU A 220 2.39 -18.62 10.85
N TYR A 221 1.91 -17.51 10.27
CA TYR A 221 0.52 -17.33 9.89
C TYR A 221 0.11 -18.30 8.79
N ALA A 222 0.94 -18.43 7.75
CA ALA A 222 0.73 -19.36 6.65
C ALA A 222 0.74 -20.85 7.09
N ALA A 223 1.55 -21.18 8.11
CA ALA A 223 1.62 -22.54 8.68
C ALA A 223 0.43 -22.89 9.59
N SER A 224 -0.50 -21.94 9.84
CA SER A 224 -1.66 -22.19 10.69
C SER A 224 -2.63 -23.20 10.04
N PRO A 225 -3.37 -24.00 10.83
CA PRO A 225 -4.32 -24.96 10.28
C PRO A 225 -5.43 -24.36 9.41
N LEU A 226 -5.70 -23.07 9.56
CA LEU A 226 -6.68 -22.38 8.73
C LEU A 226 -6.23 -22.29 7.27
N PHE A 227 -4.93 -22.00 7.02
CA PHE A 227 -4.41 -21.73 5.68
C PHE A 227 -3.65 -22.91 5.07
N ASN A 228 -3.11 -23.80 5.90
CA ASN A 228 -2.17 -24.83 5.46
C ASN A 228 -2.88 -26.17 5.21
N GLY A 229 -3.30 -26.39 3.98
CA GLY A 229 -3.95 -27.64 3.55
C GLY A 229 -5.36 -27.85 4.09
N ASN A 230 -6.09 -26.77 4.32
CA ASN A 230 -7.45 -26.83 4.85
C ASN A 230 -8.46 -27.08 3.73
N SER A 231 -8.76 -28.35 3.45
CA SER A 231 -9.75 -28.77 2.46
C SER A 231 -11.19 -28.64 2.97
N GLU A 232 -11.41 -28.49 4.28
CA GLU A 232 -12.75 -28.33 4.84
C GLU A 232 -13.40 -27.00 4.43
N TYR A 233 -12.61 -25.89 4.46
CA TYR A 233 -13.12 -24.57 4.16
C TYR A 233 -12.81 -24.10 2.73
N TYR A 234 -11.83 -24.70 2.06
CA TYR A 234 -11.29 -24.16 0.80
C TYR A 234 -11.23 -25.19 -0.34
N SER A 235 -12.01 -26.27 -0.27
CA SER A 235 -11.99 -27.34 -1.27
C SER A 235 -12.25 -26.87 -2.70
N ASP A 236 -13.08 -25.85 -2.86
CA ASP A 236 -13.55 -25.29 -4.15
C ASP A 236 -13.23 -23.81 -4.32
N PHE A 237 -12.34 -23.28 -3.46
CA PHE A 237 -11.98 -21.88 -3.52
C PHE A 237 -11.00 -21.61 -4.68
N ALA A 238 -11.54 -21.16 -5.81
CA ALA A 238 -10.83 -20.99 -7.06
C ALA A 238 -11.13 -19.64 -7.73
N ASN A 239 -10.28 -19.24 -8.66
CA ASN A 239 -10.57 -18.19 -9.64
C ASN A 239 -11.58 -18.68 -10.69
N ASN A 240 -12.10 -17.77 -11.50
CA ASN A 240 -13.06 -18.08 -12.56
C ASN A 240 -12.50 -19.03 -13.65
N ASP A 241 -11.18 -19.10 -13.78
CA ASP A 241 -10.48 -20.01 -14.70
C ASP A 241 -10.23 -21.41 -14.12
N GLY A 242 -10.69 -21.66 -12.89
CA GLY A 242 -10.53 -22.93 -12.17
C GLY A 242 -9.22 -23.06 -11.40
N THR A 243 -8.33 -22.06 -11.41
CA THR A 243 -7.10 -22.06 -10.61
C THR A 243 -7.44 -22.07 -9.13
N LEU A 244 -7.08 -23.15 -8.41
CA LEU A 244 -7.27 -23.24 -6.96
C LEU A 244 -6.41 -22.19 -6.24
N LEU A 245 -7.04 -21.48 -5.33
CA LEU A 245 -6.41 -20.39 -4.59
C LEU A 245 -5.78 -20.81 -3.26
N MET A 246 -6.19 -21.98 -2.73
CA MET A 246 -5.64 -22.56 -1.52
C MET A 246 -5.20 -23.99 -1.78
N SER A 247 -4.03 -24.36 -1.23
CA SER A 247 -3.54 -25.72 -1.31
C SER A 247 -4.45 -26.68 -0.53
N GLN A 248 -4.77 -27.82 -1.13
CA GLN A 248 -5.54 -28.88 -0.49
C GLN A 248 -4.67 -29.82 0.36
N THR A 249 -3.35 -29.70 0.24
CA THR A 249 -2.38 -30.48 0.99
C THR A 249 -1.50 -29.58 1.83
N SER A 250 -1.17 -30.03 3.05
CA SER A 250 -0.31 -29.27 3.94
C SER A 250 1.09 -29.11 3.34
N VAL A 251 1.57 -27.87 3.30
CA VAL A 251 2.94 -27.50 2.90
C VAL A 251 3.79 -27.29 4.15
N SER A 252 5.01 -27.80 4.15
CA SER A 252 5.91 -27.66 5.30
C SER A 252 6.58 -26.29 5.34
N TYR A 253 5.89 -25.29 5.84
CA TYR A 253 6.52 -24.00 6.20
C TYR A 253 7.43 -24.09 7.45
N THR A 254 7.39 -25.21 8.17
CA THR A 254 8.18 -25.43 9.39
C THR A 254 9.67 -25.51 9.12
N HIS A 255 10.12 -25.98 7.96
CA HIS A 255 11.54 -25.99 7.61
C HIS A 255 12.11 -24.59 7.40
N LEU A 256 11.35 -23.67 6.84
CA LEU A 256 11.73 -22.26 6.72
C LEU A 256 11.80 -21.59 8.10
N ARG A 257 10.93 -21.98 9.02
CA ARG A 257 10.84 -21.50 10.39
C ARG A 257 12.05 -21.88 11.26
N ALA A 258 12.52 -23.12 11.19
CA ALA A 258 13.66 -23.59 11.98
C ALA A 258 14.97 -22.91 11.56
N HIS A 259 15.17 -22.63 10.29
CA HIS A 259 16.35 -21.94 9.78
C HIS A 259 16.41 -20.46 10.16
N GLU A 260 15.28 -19.79 10.30
CA GLU A 260 15.21 -18.36 10.65
C GLU A 260 15.40 -18.12 12.15
N THR A 261 14.77 -18.94 13.01
CA THR A 261 14.89 -18.79 14.47
C THR A 261 16.21 -19.32 15.02
N GLY A 262 16.81 -20.33 14.41
CA GLY A 262 18.06 -20.93 14.86
C GLY A 262 19.33 -20.14 14.50
N ARG A 263 19.30 -19.32 13.43
CA ARG A 263 20.47 -18.55 12.97
C ARG A 263 20.53 -17.10 13.48
N ASN A 264 19.42 -16.54 13.97
CA ASN A 264 19.30 -15.11 14.23
C ASN A 264 19.06 -14.76 15.71
N LEU A 265 19.23 -15.72 16.63
CA LEU A 265 19.14 -15.52 18.08
C LEU A 265 20.50 -15.64 18.78
N VAL A 266 21.62 -15.59 18.06
CA VAL A 266 22.98 -15.54 18.62
C VAL A 266 23.66 -14.27 18.19
#